data_d6296d2e8002e36e6b5c1c5c36202b4b
#
_entry.id   d6296d2e8002e36e6b5c1c5c36202b4b
#
_cell.length_a   1.000
_cell.length_b   1.000
_cell.length_c   1.000
_cell.angle_alpha   90.00
_cell.angle_beta   90.00
_cell.angle_gamma   90.00
#
_symmetry.space_group_name_H-M   'P 1'
#
loop_
_entity.id
_entity.type
_entity.pdbx_description
1 polymer ?
#
loop_
_entity_poly.entity_id
_entity_poly.type
_entity_poly.pdbx_seq_one_letter_code
_entity_poly.pdbx_strand_id
1 'polypeptide(L)'
;MLKKAFDIQYVKIYYYIIQNKGGIFLKTLLKGGTVVNVFTDELEKANVLIEDERIIGVGDYSEADADCVHDVSGKYICPGFIDGHIHIESTMMLPAEFARAAVLHGTSAVVSDPHEIANVCGSEGIEFMLEASEGLPLDMYIMVPSCVPATSFDESGAELSAADIEPFYRRSRVLGLAEMMNYVGVVSGDKGVMDKINSAKAKGKVINGHAPLLSGRDLDKYVAAGIRDDHECSSADEAKERIRKGQRVMIRNGTAARNLSGLIDLFDDPWNRRCLLVTDDKHAADLIANGHIDDIIRLAVKAGKSAVTGIRMATLQAAEAFGLKNEGAVAPGYSANLAVLDDLDSVSVCDVYHLGKKVVSAGKLEEFENPKISAALKERVLHSFNLSSLCEKDFHIAASGIRKCRVIDLVKHQLITEEALLDIDFSNNNGVDTEKDILKLAVIERHRNTGHIGLGFIRGIGLKEGAIAASVSHDSHNLIVIGTSEADMAFAANRVRGLGGGMVVVRKGSVVAEMPLPYAGIMTDSPAIDVAKQNEAVRESVHALGVPSDIEPFMTMTFVSLSVIPKIKMTTHGLFSSESWSIVPLFAD
;
A
#
# COMPACT_ATOMS: atom_id res chain seq x y z
N MET A 1 45.68 29.87 -7.16
CA MET A 1 45.58 29.73 -8.63
C MET A 1 44.84 28.45 -9.09
N LEU A 2 44.86 27.36 -8.35
CA LEU A 2 44.16 26.12 -8.72
C LEU A 2 42.61 26.18 -8.66
N LYS A 3 41.98 26.97 -7.76
CA LYS A 3 40.54 27.12 -7.66
C LYS A 3 39.88 27.84 -8.84
N LYS A 4 40.63 28.79 -9.50
CA LYS A 4 40.12 29.49 -10.68
C LYS A 4 40.18 28.67 -11.98
N ALA A 5 41.02 27.66 -12.05
CA ALA A 5 41.14 26.79 -13.22
C ALA A 5 39.95 25.79 -13.28
N PHE A 6 39.47 25.32 -12.11
CA PHE A 6 38.33 24.42 -12.01
C PHE A 6 37.01 25.10 -12.43
N ASP A 7 36.79 26.34 -11.99
CA ASP A 7 35.58 27.11 -12.36
C ASP A 7 35.48 27.43 -13.86
N ILE A 8 36.63 27.66 -14.53
CA ILE A 8 36.63 27.99 -15.98
C ILE A 8 36.32 26.74 -16.83
N GLN A 9 36.73 25.57 -16.38
CA GLN A 9 36.43 24.32 -17.08
C GLN A 9 34.96 23.93 -16.96
N TYR A 10 34.36 24.10 -15.79
CA TYR A 10 32.93 23.92 -15.57
C TYR A 10 32.08 24.94 -16.36
N VAL A 11 32.45 26.19 -16.37
CA VAL A 11 31.75 27.23 -17.12
C VAL A 11 31.87 27.00 -18.64
N LYS A 12 33.02 26.50 -19.12
CA LYS A 12 33.18 26.18 -20.54
C LYS A 12 32.35 24.96 -20.96
N ILE A 13 32.26 23.94 -20.10
CA ILE A 13 31.39 22.78 -20.33
C ILE A 13 29.92 23.21 -20.31
N TYR A 14 29.52 24.05 -19.36
CA TYR A 14 28.16 24.59 -19.28
C TYR A 14 27.77 25.47 -20.49
N TYR A 15 28.69 26.30 -20.99
CA TYR A 15 28.48 27.13 -22.20
C TYR A 15 28.47 26.29 -23.49
N TYR A 16 29.24 25.21 -23.55
CA TYR A 16 29.25 24.30 -24.70
C TYR A 16 27.93 23.50 -24.79
N ILE A 17 27.36 23.11 -23.64
CA ILE A 17 26.05 22.45 -23.54
C ILE A 17 24.90 23.36 -24.02
N ILE A 18 24.96 24.66 -23.73
CA ILE A 18 23.89 25.61 -24.11
C ILE A 18 23.94 25.99 -25.61
N GLN A 19 25.08 25.94 -26.25
CA GLN A 19 25.21 26.35 -27.67
C GLN A 19 24.96 25.25 -28.71
N ASN A 20 25.07 23.95 -28.30
CA ASN A 20 24.77 22.87 -29.19
C ASN A 20 23.44 22.20 -28.78
N LYS A 21 22.41 22.39 -29.61
CA LYS A 21 21.13 21.63 -29.52
C LYS A 21 21.25 20.12 -29.82
N GLY A 22 22.47 19.54 -29.81
CA GLY A 22 22.74 18.14 -29.70
C GLY A 22 23.14 17.88 -28.25
N GLY A 23 22.26 17.22 -27.45
CA GLY A 23 22.58 16.84 -26.07
C GLY A 23 23.92 16.10 -26.02
N ILE A 24 24.77 16.42 -25.04
CA ILE A 24 25.92 15.58 -24.73
C ILE A 24 25.35 14.37 -24.02
N PHE A 25 25.30 13.24 -24.73
CA PHE A 25 24.94 11.94 -24.14
C PHE A 25 26.09 11.51 -23.23
N LEU A 26 25.83 11.45 -21.92
CA LEU A 26 26.85 11.08 -20.94
C LEU A 26 26.86 9.55 -20.81
N LYS A 27 28.02 8.97 -21.08
CA LYS A 27 28.22 7.53 -20.91
C LYS A 27 28.80 7.22 -19.54
N THR A 28 28.14 6.34 -18.79
CA THR A 28 28.59 5.88 -17.49
C THR A 28 28.91 4.38 -17.55
N LEU A 29 30.10 4.00 -17.10
CA LEU A 29 30.52 2.60 -16.99
C LEU A 29 30.45 2.15 -15.54
N LEU A 30 29.64 1.12 -15.25
CA LEU A 30 29.74 0.35 -14.01
C LEU A 30 30.78 -0.76 -14.20
N LYS A 31 31.93 -0.59 -13.56
CA LYS A 31 33.12 -1.43 -13.80
C LYS A 31 33.33 -2.48 -12.71
N GLY A 32 33.67 -3.71 -13.12
CA GLY A 32 34.18 -4.77 -12.23
C GLY A 32 33.12 -5.53 -11.43
N GLY A 33 31.83 -5.29 -11.68
CA GLY A 33 30.74 -5.95 -10.99
C GLY A 33 30.43 -7.37 -11.47
N THR A 34 29.45 -7.97 -10.80
CA THR A 34 28.83 -9.23 -11.21
C THR A 34 27.36 -8.94 -11.54
N VAL A 35 26.96 -9.09 -12.78
CA VAL A 35 25.58 -8.89 -13.23
C VAL A 35 24.73 -10.08 -12.81
N VAL A 36 23.59 -9.80 -12.19
CA VAL A 36 22.52 -10.79 -11.94
C VAL A 36 21.68 -10.89 -13.22
N ASN A 37 21.95 -11.93 -14.02
CA ASN A 37 21.24 -12.16 -15.26
C ASN A 37 19.90 -12.85 -14.98
N VAL A 38 18.83 -12.07 -14.97
CA VAL A 38 17.47 -12.54 -14.64
C VAL A 38 16.79 -13.34 -15.77
N PHE A 39 17.40 -13.41 -16.96
CA PHE A 39 16.90 -14.24 -18.06
C PHE A 39 17.34 -15.70 -17.93
N THR A 40 18.57 -15.92 -17.41
CA THR A 40 19.23 -17.23 -17.37
C THR A 40 19.46 -17.75 -15.95
N ASP A 41 19.17 -16.91 -14.92
CA ASP A 41 19.47 -17.16 -13.50
C ASP A 41 20.99 -17.31 -13.20
N GLU A 42 21.85 -16.71 -14.03
CA GLU A 42 23.31 -16.75 -13.92
C GLU A 42 23.88 -15.50 -13.26
N LEU A 43 25.06 -15.65 -12.68
CA LEU A 43 25.91 -14.56 -12.19
C LEU A 43 27.07 -14.35 -13.16
N GLU A 44 27.07 -13.23 -13.88
CA GLU A 44 27.97 -12.93 -14.96
C GLU A 44 28.95 -11.81 -14.56
N LYS A 45 30.28 -12.07 -14.64
CA LYS A 45 31.29 -11.03 -14.50
C LYS A 45 31.29 -10.15 -15.74
N ALA A 46 30.71 -8.95 -15.65
CA ALA A 46 30.59 -8.04 -16.79
C ALA A 46 30.57 -6.59 -16.33
N ASN A 47 31.03 -5.69 -17.19
CA ASN A 47 30.84 -4.26 -17.05
C ASN A 47 29.50 -3.87 -17.70
N VAL A 48 28.84 -2.82 -17.17
CA VAL A 48 27.59 -2.30 -17.70
C VAL A 48 27.83 -0.88 -18.20
N LEU A 49 27.62 -0.66 -19.48
CA LEU A 49 27.72 0.67 -20.11
C LEU A 49 26.33 1.27 -20.28
N ILE A 50 26.15 2.46 -19.71
CA ILE A 50 24.90 3.23 -19.72
C ILE A 50 25.13 4.48 -20.58
N GLU A 51 24.15 4.84 -21.41
CA GLU A 51 24.09 6.12 -22.11
C GLU A 51 22.73 6.76 -21.80
N ASP A 52 22.77 7.92 -21.15
CA ASP A 52 21.57 8.59 -20.61
C ASP A 52 20.71 7.63 -19.75
N GLU A 53 19.47 7.35 -20.21
CA GLU A 53 18.48 6.55 -19.49
C GLU A 53 18.58 5.04 -19.81
N ARG A 54 19.48 4.61 -20.73
CA ARG A 54 19.49 3.26 -21.28
C ARG A 54 20.81 2.52 -21.07
N ILE A 55 20.69 1.24 -20.84
CA ILE A 55 21.83 0.33 -20.92
C ILE A 55 22.14 0.12 -22.40
N ILE A 56 23.36 0.43 -22.84
CA ILE A 56 23.78 0.24 -24.23
C ILE A 56 24.71 -0.95 -24.39
N GLY A 57 25.26 -1.48 -23.29
CA GLY A 57 26.14 -2.63 -23.35
C GLY A 57 26.30 -3.33 -22.01
N VAL A 58 26.47 -4.65 -22.08
CA VAL A 58 26.86 -5.54 -20.96
C VAL A 58 27.97 -6.45 -21.48
N GLY A 59 29.14 -6.48 -20.82
CA GLY A 59 30.27 -7.31 -21.24
C GLY A 59 31.60 -6.63 -21.05
N ASP A 60 32.54 -6.84 -22.01
CA ASP A 60 33.90 -6.34 -21.97
C ASP A 60 33.96 -4.90 -22.54
N TYR A 61 33.56 -3.95 -21.74
CA TYR A 61 33.69 -2.51 -21.99
C TYR A 61 34.82 -1.95 -21.12
N SER A 62 35.52 -0.94 -21.63
CA SER A 62 36.68 -0.32 -20.96
C SER A 62 36.34 1.12 -20.51
N GLU A 63 37.22 1.71 -19.71
CA GLU A 63 37.10 3.12 -19.31
C GLU A 63 37.15 4.08 -20.50
N ALA A 64 37.77 3.65 -21.63
CA ALA A 64 37.79 4.45 -22.85
C ALA A 64 36.43 4.58 -23.56
N ASP A 65 35.48 3.71 -23.21
CA ASP A 65 34.13 3.71 -23.78
C ASP A 65 33.16 4.65 -23.04
N ALA A 66 33.60 5.26 -21.92
CA ALA A 66 32.74 6.04 -21.01
C ALA A 66 33.34 7.40 -20.64
N ASP A 67 32.45 8.34 -20.31
CA ASP A 67 32.78 9.66 -19.78
C ASP A 67 32.94 9.66 -18.26
N CYS A 68 32.23 8.73 -17.59
CA CYS A 68 32.24 8.52 -16.14
C CYS A 68 32.39 7.04 -15.82
N VAL A 69 33.21 6.73 -14.82
CA VAL A 69 33.44 5.34 -14.36
C VAL A 69 33.10 5.22 -12.90
N HIS A 70 32.19 4.29 -12.58
CA HIS A 70 31.88 3.89 -11.22
C HIS A 70 32.44 2.49 -10.96
N ASP A 71 33.37 2.38 -10.03
CA ASP A 71 33.91 1.09 -9.61
C ASP A 71 32.91 0.37 -8.68
N VAL A 72 32.42 -0.75 -9.16
CA VAL A 72 31.50 -1.65 -8.43
C VAL A 72 32.10 -3.04 -8.28
N SER A 73 33.44 -3.12 -8.24
CA SER A 73 34.20 -4.36 -8.07
C SER A 73 33.79 -5.08 -6.79
N GLY A 74 33.53 -6.38 -6.91
CA GLY A 74 33.09 -7.23 -5.79
C GLY A 74 31.61 -7.11 -5.44
N LYS A 75 30.86 -6.24 -6.13
CA LYS A 75 29.42 -6.03 -5.93
C LYS A 75 28.59 -6.72 -7.01
N TYR A 76 27.27 -6.80 -6.76
CA TYR A 76 26.31 -7.36 -7.71
C TYR A 76 25.48 -6.24 -8.32
N ILE A 77 25.32 -6.26 -9.64
CA ILE A 77 24.49 -5.33 -10.40
C ILE A 77 23.22 -6.08 -10.79
N CYS A 78 22.08 -5.67 -10.25
CA CYS A 78 20.78 -6.23 -10.61
C CYS A 78 19.84 -5.14 -11.13
N PRO A 79 18.73 -5.50 -11.80
CA PRO A 79 17.69 -4.54 -12.12
C PRO A 79 17.14 -3.93 -10.82
N GLY A 80 16.71 -2.68 -10.84
CA GLY A 80 15.99 -2.07 -9.72
C GLY A 80 14.69 -2.82 -9.45
N PHE A 81 14.34 -2.97 -8.18
CA PHE A 81 13.17 -3.74 -7.76
C PHE A 81 11.88 -3.03 -8.13
N ILE A 82 10.88 -3.83 -8.49
CA ILE A 82 9.53 -3.39 -8.84
C ILE A 82 8.55 -4.00 -7.84
N ASP A 83 7.89 -3.16 -7.06
CA ASP A 83 6.76 -3.60 -6.25
C ASP A 83 5.51 -3.67 -7.14
N GLY A 84 4.99 -4.88 -7.34
CA GLY A 84 3.86 -5.11 -8.25
C GLY A 84 2.49 -4.71 -7.70
N HIS A 85 2.37 -4.41 -6.40
CA HIS A 85 1.11 -4.00 -5.78
C HIS A 85 1.35 -3.37 -4.41
N ILE A 86 0.96 -2.12 -4.27
CA ILE A 86 1.09 -1.37 -3.02
C ILE A 86 0.01 -0.29 -2.91
N HIS A 87 -0.46 -0.05 -1.68
CA HIS A 87 -1.22 1.14 -1.29
C HIS A 87 -0.26 2.12 -0.62
N ILE A 88 0.13 3.19 -1.34
CA ILE A 88 1.05 4.20 -0.77
C ILE A 88 0.46 4.82 0.48
N GLU A 89 -0.86 5.01 0.49
CA GLU A 89 -1.62 5.58 1.59
C GLU A 89 -1.48 4.79 2.89
N SER A 90 -1.32 3.47 2.83
CA SER A 90 -1.08 2.61 4.00
C SER A 90 0.26 2.90 4.67
N THR A 91 1.20 3.54 3.96
CA THR A 91 2.41 4.06 4.60
C THR A 91 2.15 5.31 5.44
N MET A 92 0.98 5.94 5.29
CA MET A 92 0.59 7.22 5.86
C MET A 92 1.45 8.40 5.35
N MET A 93 2.25 8.19 4.31
CA MET A 93 3.15 9.18 3.71
C MET A 93 2.65 9.64 2.35
N LEU A 94 2.94 10.88 1.98
CA LEU A 94 2.82 11.30 0.59
C LEU A 94 3.85 10.57 -0.31
N PRO A 95 3.59 10.44 -1.62
CA PRO A 95 4.46 9.73 -2.56
C PRO A 95 5.94 10.14 -2.52
N ALA A 96 6.26 11.43 -2.28
CA ALA A 96 7.63 11.89 -2.20
C ALA A 96 8.38 11.34 -0.97
N GLU A 97 7.73 11.28 0.19
CA GLU A 97 8.33 10.73 1.41
C GLU A 97 8.44 9.20 1.34
N PHE A 98 7.45 8.54 0.74
CA PHE A 98 7.55 7.12 0.40
C PHE A 98 8.76 6.85 -0.51
N ALA A 99 8.94 7.64 -1.58
CA ALA A 99 10.07 7.48 -2.49
C ALA A 99 11.42 7.64 -1.78
N ARG A 100 11.55 8.61 -0.85
CA ARG A 100 12.77 8.81 -0.04
C ARG A 100 13.14 7.54 0.76
N ALA A 101 12.15 6.84 1.25
CA ALA A 101 12.37 5.60 1.99
C ALA A 101 12.61 4.40 1.06
N ALA A 102 11.75 4.18 0.07
CA ALA A 102 11.75 2.97 -0.76
C ALA A 102 12.97 2.86 -1.69
N VAL A 103 13.46 3.99 -2.23
CA VAL A 103 14.62 4.00 -3.15
C VAL A 103 15.90 3.53 -2.44
N LEU A 104 16.06 3.81 -1.15
CA LEU A 104 17.19 3.32 -0.34
C LEU A 104 17.27 1.78 -0.30
N HIS A 105 16.16 1.11 -0.58
CA HIS A 105 16.01 -0.34 -0.61
C HIS A 105 16.05 -0.92 -2.04
N GLY A 106 16.55 -0.15 -3.01
CA GLY A 106 16.72 -0.60 -4.39
C GLY A 106 15.44 -0.61 -5.22
N THR A 107 14.34 -0.08 -4.70
CA THR A 107 13.08 0.03 -5.45
C THR A 107 13.19 1.12 -6.51
N SER A 108 12.98 0.74 -7.76
CA SER A 108 13.01 1.64 -8.93
C SER A 108 11.62 1.91 -9.50
N ALA A 109 10.65 1.05 -9.19
CA ALA A 109 9.27 1.24 -9.62
C ALA A 109 8.27 0.62 -8.63
N VAL A 110 7.08 1.17 -8.59
CA VAL A 110 5.93 0.62 -7.87
C VAL A 110 4.67 0.67 -8.73
N VAL A 111 3.78 -0.29 -8.55
CA VAL A 111 2.43 -0.30 -9.13
C VAL A 111 1.45 -0.05 -8.00
N SER A 112 1.04 1.21 -7.87
CA SER A 112 0.17 1.67 -6.79
C SER A 112 -1.31 1.57 -7.18
N ASP A 113 -2.12 1.08 -6.25
CA ASP A 113 -3.57 1.18 -6.29
C ASP A 113 -4.04 2.25 -5.30
N PRO A 114 -4.41 3.46 -5.75
CA PRO A 114 -4.83 4.56 -4.89
C PRO A 114 -6.33 4.49 -4.55
N HIS A 115 -6.88 3.31 -4.25
CA HIS A 115 -8.31 3.21 -3.94
C HIS A 115 -8.66 3.86 -2.59
N GLU A 116 -7.71 3.95 -1.68
CA GLU A 116 -7.88 4.55 -0.37
C GLU A 116 -8.22 6.05 -0.49
N ILE A 117 -7.36 6.82 -1.16
CA ILE A 117 -7.64 8.24 -1.39
C ILE A 117 -8.82 8.44 -2.35
N ALA A 118 -9.04 7.50 -3.29
CA ALA A 118 -10.19 7.55 -4.18
C ALA A 118 -11.53 7.36 -3.44
N ASN A 119 -11.58 6.56 -2.39
CA ASN A 119 -12.74 6.45 -1.51
C ASN A 119 -13.06 7.77 -0.79
N VAL A 120 -12.07 8.62 -0.55
CA VAL A 120 -12.25 9.93 0.11
C VAL A 120 -12.53 11.04 -0.91
N CYS A 121 -11.73 11.12 -1.98
CA CYS A 121 -11.69 12.27 -2.89
C CYS A 121 -12.10 11.94 -4.34
N GLY A 122 -12.50 10.70 -4.63
CA GLY A 122 -12.91 10.27 -5.96
C GLY A 122 -11.79 10.37 -7.00
N SER A 123 -12.16 10.75 -8.22
CA SER A 123 -11.21 10.96 -9.33
C SER A 123 -10.16 12.05 -9.05
N GLU A 124 -10.49 13.03 -8.21
CA GLU A 124 -9.52 14.07 -7.80
C GLU A 124 -8.42 13.48 -6.90
N GLY A 125 -8.73 12.45 -6.10
CA GLY A 125 -7.73 11.69 -5.33
C GLY A 125 -6.75 10.94 -6.23
N ILE A 126 -7.24 10.31 -7.30
CA ILE A 126 -6.39 9.64 -8.29
C ILE A 126 -5.48 10.64 -9.01
N GLU A 127 -6.03 11.79 -9.42
CA GLU A 127 -5.24 12.85 -10.06
C GLU A 127 -4.20 13.44 -9.10
N PHE A 128 -4.55 13.60 -7.81
CA PHE A 128 -3.61 14.02 -6.77
C PHE A 128 -2.41 13.06 -6.68
N MET A 129 -2.64 11.74 -6.64
CA MET A 129 -1.55 10.75 -6.59
C MET A 129 -0.70 10.76 -7.86
N LEU A 130 -1.30 10.99 -9.03
CA LEU A 130 -0.57 11.17 -10.29
C LEU A 130 0.35 12.41 -10.25
N GLU A 131 -0.14 13.57 -9.78
CA GLU A 131 0.69 14.77 -9.66
C GLU A 131 1.74 14.63 -8.53
N ALA A 132 1.36 14.08 -7.38
CA ALA A 132 2.24 13.91 -6.22
C ALA A 132 3.39 12.92 -6.46
N SER A 133 3.32 12.13 -7.53
CA SER A 133 4.35 11.16 -7.92
C SER A 133 5.11 11.54 -9.19
N GLU A 134 4.94 12.74 -9.72
CA GLU A 134 5.61 13.17 -10.95
C GLU A 134 7.09 13.47 -10.70
N GLY A 135 7.99 12.87 -11.49
CA GLY A 135 9.43 13.18 -11.45
C GLY A 135 10.15 12.72 -10.18
N LEU A 136 9.61 11.77 -9.45
CA LEU A 136 10.27 11.10 -8.32
C LEU A 136 11.47 10.27 -8.80
N PRO A 137 12.43 9.93 -7.93
CA PRO A 137 13.58 9.07 -8.26
C PRO A 137 13.22 7.58 -8.32
N LEU A 138 11.96 7.27 -8.55
CA LEU A 138 11.41 5.96 -8.91
C LEU A 138 10.16 6.16 -9.78
N ASP A 139 9.81 5.16 -10.58
CA ASP A 139 8.60 5.19 -11.39
C ASP A 139 7.38 4.75 -10.56
N MET A 140 6.40 5.63 -10.43
CA MET A 140 5.12 5.28 -9.80
C MET A 140 4.05 5.12 -10.87
N TYR A 141 3.70 3.87 -11.14
CA TYR A 141 2.58 3.50 -11.99
C TYR A 141 1.29 3.40 -11.18
N ILE A 142 0.17 3.71 -11.80
CA ILE A 142 -1.15 3.71 -11.16
C ILE A 142 -2.05 2.64 -11.79
N MET A 143 -2.69 1.87 -10.94
CA MET A 143 -3.87 1.07 -11.27
C MET A 143 -5.10 1.87 -10.86
N VAL A 144 -6.08 2.04 -11.75
CA VAL A 144 -7.28 2.82 -11.44
C VAL A 144 -8.23 2.01 -10.56
N PRO A 145 -8.68 2.52 -9.42
CA PRO A 145 -9.52 1.80 -8.48
C PRO A 145 -10.76 1.16 -9.10
N SER A 146 -10.98 -0.11 -8.79
CA SER A 146 -12.12 -0.89 -9.29
C SER A 146 -13.35 -0.80 -8.39
N CYS A 147 -13.14 -0.67 -7.08
CA CYS A 147 -14.17 -0.80 -6.04
C CYS A 147 -14.18 0.44 -5.15
N VAL A 148 -14.84 1.51 -5.61
CA VAL A 148 -15.10 2.75 -4.86
C VAL A 148 -16.59 3.03 -4.91
N PRO A 149 -17.32 2.81 -3.79
CA PRO A 149 -16.92 2.07 -2.58
C PRO A 149 -16.73 0.56 -2.81
N ALA A 150 -16.21 -0.17 -1.79
CA ALA A 150 -16.01 -1.62 -1.83
C ALA A 150 -17.33 -2.37 -2.06
N THR A 151 -18.40 -1.99 -1.35
CA THR A 151 -19.77 -2.49 -1.54
C THR A 151 -20.79 -1.35 -1.51
N SER A 152 -22.02 -1.65 -1.93
CA SER A 152 -23.13 -0.68 -1.84
C SER A 152 -23.62 -0.41 -0.40
N PHE A 153 -23.08 -1.12 0.60
CA PHE A 153 -23.38 -0.90 2.02
C PHE A 153 -22.40 0.06 2.70
N ASP A 154 -21.31 0.39 1.99
CA ASP A 154 -20.28 1.31 2.49
C ASP A 154 -20.56 2.73 1.99
N GLU A 155 -20.65 3.70 2.92
CA GLU A 155 -20.62 5.11 2.57
C GLU A 155 -19.16 5.57 2.42
N SER A 156 -18.83 6.12 1.27
CA SER A 156 -17.52 6.72 1.02
C SER A 156 -17.66 8.15 0.49
N GLY A 157 -16.55 8.87 0.39
CA GLY A 157 -16.52 10.23 -0.14
C GLY A 157 -16.90 10.32 -1.62
N ALA A 158 -16.75 9.21 -2.35
CA ALA A 158 -17.07 9.14 -3.78
C ALA A 158 -17.64 7.78 -4.17
N GLU A 159 -18.25 7.75 -5.34
CA GLU A 159 -18.62 6.53 -6.06
C GLU A 159 -18.07 6.66 -7.48
N LEU A 160 -17.29 5.66 -7.93
CA LEU A 160 -16.66 5.66 -9.25
C LEU A 160 -17.29 4.61 -10.16
N SER A 161 -17.88 5.07 -11.25
CA SER A 161 -18.40 4.22 -12.32
C SER A 161 -17.32 3.93 -13.39
N ALA A 162 -17.63 3.06 -14.36
CA ALA A 162 -16.77 2.84 -15.52
C ALA A 162 -16.49 4.13 -16.32
N ALA A 163 -17.47 5.04 -16.40
CA ALA A 163 -17.31 6.32 -17.10
C ALA A 163 -16.35 7.27 -16.39
N ASP A 164 -16.30 7.24 -15.06
CA ASP A 164 -15.42 8.09 -14.25
C ASP A 164 -13.96 7.65 -14.36
N ILE A 165 -13.71 6.34 -14.48
CA ILE A 165 -12.35 5.79 -14.51
C ILE A 165 -11.76 5.68 -15.92
N GLU A 166 -12.58 5.54 -16.97
CA GLU A 166 -12.11 5.37 -18.35
C GLU A 166 -11.15 6.46 -18.83
N PRO A 167 -11.33 7.76 -18.50
CA PRO A 167 -10.41 8.82 -18.93
C PRO A 167 -8.97 8.61 -18.49
N PHE A 168 -8.76 8.00 -17.32
CA PHE A 168 -7.42 7.73 -16.79
C PHE A 168 -6.62 6.73 -17.62
N TYR A 169 -7.26 5.82 -18.35
CA TYR A 169 -6.56 4.84 -19.19
C TYR A 169 -5.76 5.47 -20.34
N ARG A 170 -5.93 6.77 -20.61
CA ARG A 170 -5.11 7.52 -21.58
C ARG A 170 -3.80 8.04 -21.00
N ARG A 171 -3.65 8.06 -19.67
CA ARG A 171 -2.43 8.49 -19.01
C ARG A 171 -1.34 7.43 -19.15
N SER A 172 -0.12 7.82 -19.49
CA SER A 172 1.00 6.89 -19.74
C SER A 172 1.37 6.06 -18.52
N ARG A 173 1.28 6.64 -17.31
CA ARG A 173 1.57 5.94 -16.06
C ARG A 173 0.41 5.12 -15.51
N VAL A 174 -0.75 5.07 -16.19
CA VAL A 174 -1.89 4.24 -15.79
C VAL A 174 -1.84 2.91 -16.55
N LEU A 175 -1.59 1.83 -15.83
CA LEU A 175 -1.39 0.50 -16.40
C LEU A 175 -2.69 -0.29 -16.54
N GLY A 176 -3.66 -0.11 -15.63
CA GLY A 176 -4.84 -0.94 -15.64
C GLY A 176 -5.93 -0.58 -14.64
N LEU A 177 -6.81 -1.55 -14.45
CA LEU A 177 -7.84 -1.57 -13.42
C LEU A 177 -7.26 -2.30 -12.20
N ALA A 178 -7.34 -1.65 -11.04
CA ALA A 178 -6.82 -2.14 -9.78
C ALA A 178 -7.58 -3.38 -9.27
N GLU A 179 -7.18 -3.88 -8.13
CA GLU A 179 -7.70 -5.09 -7.52
C GLU A 179 -9.23 -5.17 -7.51
N MET A 180 -9.74 -6.25 -8.09
CA MET A 180 -11.19 -6.49 -8.21
C MET A 180 -11.70 -7.19 -6.96
N MET A 181 -11.87 -6.43 -5.87
CA MET A 181 -12.35 -6.94 -4.57
C MET A 181 -13.79 -7.45 -4.62
N ASN A 182 -14.63 -6.88 -5.50
CA ASN A 182 -16.01 -7.36 -5.66
C ASN A 182 -16.07 -8.61 -6.54
N TYR A 183 -15.39 -9.69 -6.10
CA TYR A 183 -15.41 -10.99 -6.80
C TYR A 183 -16.81 -11.60 -6.85
N VAL A 184 -17.67 -11.32 -5.86
CA VAL A 184 -19.07 -11.75 -5.85
C VAL A 184 -19.82 -11.14 -7.03
N GLY A 185 -19.64 -9.85 -7.27
CA GLY A 185 -20.20 -9.14 -8.42
C GLY A 185 -19.69 -9.69 -9.76
N VAL A 186 -18.40 -10.06 -9.85
CA VAL A 186 -17.85 -10.72 -11.06
C VAL A 186 -18.52 -12.07 -11.30
N VAL A 187 -18.61 -12.91 -10.28
CA VAL A 187 -19.16 -14.27 -10.36
C VAL A 187 -20.65 -14.25 -10.71
N SER A 188 -21.41 -13.29 -10.17
CA SER A 188 -22.83 -13.09 -10.45
C SER A 188 -23.12 -12.32 -11.74
N GLY A 189 -22.11 -11.67 -12.33
CA GLY A 189 -22.28 -10.86 -13.53
C GLY A 189 -22.90 -9.49 -13.26
N ASP A 190 -22.61 -8.88 -12.11
CA ASP A 190 -23.07 -7.52 -11.79
C ASP A 190 -22.70 -6.54 -12.89
N LYS A 191 -23.69 -5.75 -13.34
CA LYS A 191 -23.50 -4.87 -14.49
C LYS A 191 -22.43 -3.81 -14.25
N GLY A 192 -22.42 -3.16 -13.08
CA GLY A 192 -21.49 -2.09 -12.77
C GLY A 192 -20.05 -2.58 -12.69
N VAL A 193 -19.85 -3.76 -12.08
CA VAL A 193 -18.55 -4.45 -12.01
C VAL A 193 -18.08 -4.84 -13.40
N MET A 194 -18.95 -5.48 -14.19
CA MET A 194 -18.59 -5.93 -15.54
C MET A 194 -18.34 -4.76 -16.51
N ASP A 195 -19.02 -3.64 -16.35
CA ASP A 195 -18.79 -2.44 -17.17
C ASP A 195 -17.36 -1.90 -16.96
N LYS A 196 -16.84 -1.87 -15.69
CA LYS A 196 -15.46 -1.48 -15.39
C LYS A 196 -14.44 -2.44 -16.00
N ILE A 197 -14.64 -3.75 -15.84
CA ILE A 197 -13.81 -4.80 -16.43
C ILE A 197 -13.77 -4.67 -17.96
N ASN A 198 -14.92 -4.51 -18.60
CA ASN A 198 -15.03 -4.41 -20.05
C ASN A 198 -14.39 -3.11 -20.59
N SER A 199 -14.49 -2.00 -19.85
CA SER A 199 -13.81 -0.74 -20.17
C SER A 199 -12.29 -0.93 -20.19
N ALA A 200 -11.72 -1.54 -19.14
CA ALA A 200 -10.28 -1.85 -19.08
C ALA A 200 -9.84 -2.77 -20.22
N LYS A 201 -10.57 -3.85 -20.48
CA LYS A 201 -10.30 -4.80 -21.58
C LYS A 201 -10.31 -4.12 -22.95
N ALA A 202 -11.29 -3.24 -23.21
CA ALA A 202 -11.41 -2.51 -24.48
C ALA A 202 -10.20 -1.58 -24.72
N LYS A 203 -9.49 -1.15 -23.69
CA LYS A 203 -8.27 -0.34 -23.77
C LYS A 203 -6.98 -1.17 -23.68
N GLY A 204 -7.07 -2.51 -23.65
CA GLY A 204 -5.91 -3.40 -23.51
C GLY A 204 -5.17 -3.27 -22.18
N LYS A 205 -5.88 -2.85 -21.13
CA LYS A 205 -5.33 -2.62 -19.80
C LYS A 205 -5.30 -3.89 -18.95
N VAL A 206 -4.34 -4.00 -18.05
CA VAL A 206 -4.23 -5.07 -17.04
C VAL A 206 -5.39 -4.96 -16.07
N ILE A 207 -5.85 -6.08 -15.51
CA ILE A 207 -6.88 -6.12 -14.46
C ILE A 207 -6.34 -6.98 -13.33
N ASN A 208 -6.09 -6.34 -12.17
CA ASN A 208 -5.63 -7.03 -10.98
C ASN A 208 -6.78 -7.71 -10.23
N GLY A 209 -6.44 -8.74 -9.48
CA GLY A 209 -7.37 -9.53 -8.70
C GLY A 209 -7.16 -9.43 -7.21
N HIS A 210 -8.27 -9.68 -6.50
CA HIS A 210 -8.38 -9.81 -5.06
C HIS A 210 -9.54 -10.77 -4.78
N ALA A 211 -9.26 -12.03 -4.54
CA ALA A 211 -10.32 -13.03 -4.42
C ALA A 211 -9.97 -14.09 -3.36
N PRO A 212 -9.95 -13.70 -2.05
CA PRO A 212 -9.59 -14.62 -0.98
C PRO A 212 -10.51 -15.84 -0.96
N LEU A 213 -9.89 -17.03 -0.86
CA LEU A 213 -10.58 -18.33 -0.76
C LEU A 213 -11.46 -18.73 -1.97
N LEU A 214 -11.54 -17.89 -3.01
CA LEU A 214 -12.31 -18.21 -4.20
C LEU A 214 -11.69 -19.42 -4.93
N SER A 215 -12.46 -20.41 -5.30
CA SER A 215 -11.97 -21.67 -5.88
C SER A 215 -12.96 -22.29 -6.86
N GLY A 216 -12.55 -23.36 -7.54
CA GLY A 216 -13.42 -24.16 -8.39
C GLY A 216 -14.03 -23.37 -9.53
N ARG A 217 -15.36 -23.55 -9.76
CA ARG A 217 -16.08 -22.93 -10.88
C ARG A 217 -16.23 -21.41 -10.78
N ASP A 218 -16.28 -20.88 -9.57
CA ASP A 218 -16.40 -19.44 -9.39
C ASP A 218 -15.06 -18.75 -9.65
N LEU A 219 -13.95 -19.38 -9.31
CA LEU A 219 -12.63 -18.95 -9.76
C LEU A 219 -12.52 -18.98 -11.30
N ASP A 220 -13.08 -20.00 -11.97
CA ASP A 220 -13.09 -20.04 -13.44
C ASP A 220 -13.81 -18.83 -14.05
N LYS A 221 -14.96 -18.43 -13.49
CA LYS A 221 -15.69 -17.23 -13.94
C LYS A 221 -14.87 -15.96 -13.72
N TYR A 222 -14.23 -15.82 -12.54
CA TYR A 222 -13.40 -14.68 -12.19
C TYR A 222 -12.22 -14.53 -13.16
N VAL A 223 -11.48 -15.61 -13.41
CA VAL A 223 -10.37 -15.61 -14.38
C VAL A 223 -10.85 -15.37 -15.80
N ALA A 224 -11.98 -15.97 -16.21
CA ALA A 224 -12.57 -15.79 -17.54
C ALA A 224 -13.04 -14.34 -17.80
N ALA A 225 -13.41 -13.60 -16.76
CA ALA A 225 -13.72 -12.17 -16.84
C ALA A 225 -12.50 -11.33 -17.28
N GLY A 226 -11.28 -11.87 -17.16
CA GLY A 226 -10.05 -11.22 -17.64
C GLY A 226 -9.08 -10.82 -16.53
N ILE A 227 -9.36 -11.19 -15.29
CA ILE A 227 -8.53 -10.91 -14.12
C ILE A 227 -7.36 -11.90 -14.10
N ARG A 228 -6.11 -11.40 -14.12
CA ARG A 228 -4.92 -12.20 -14.46
C ARG A 228 -3.96 -12.47 -13.31
N ASP A 229 -4.26 -12.00 -12.12
CA ASP A 229 -3.43 -12.19 -10.92
C ASP A 229 -4.30 -12.27 -9.66
N ASP A 230 -3.64 -12.56 -8.52
CA ASP A 230 -4.25 -12.55 -7.19
C ASP A 230 -3.12 -12.45 -6.15
N HIS A 231 -3.30 -11.61 -5.12
CA HIS A 231 -2.37 -11.45 -3.99
C HIS A 231 -2.93 -11.98 -2.67
N GLU A 232 -4.17 -12.49 -2.66
CA GLU A 232 -4.85 -12.94 -1.44
C GLU A 232 -4.53 -14.38 -1.04
N CYS A 233 -3.84 -15.15 -1.88
CA CYS A 233 -3.50 -16.53 -1.55
C CYS A 233 -2.73 -16.64 -0.24
N SER A 234 -3.22 -17.46 0.67
CA SER A 234 -2.59 -17.72 1.97
C SER A 234 -1.86 -19.07 2.07
N SER A 235 -2.11 -19.97 1.12
CA SER A 235 -1.50 -21.29 1.05
C SER A 235 -0.97 -21.62 -0.34
N ALA A 236 0.07 -22.48 -0.38
CA ALA A 236 0.65 -22.93 -1.63
C ALA A 236 -0.35 -23.67 -2.54
N ASP A 237 -1.29 -24.41 -1.98
CA ASP A 237 -2.29 -25.16 -2.77
C ASP A 237 -3.29 -24.22 -3.45
N GLU A 238 -3.77 -23.21 -2.73
CA GLU A 238 -4.60 -22.13 -3.29
C GLU A 238 -3.86 -21.41 -4.43
N ALA A 239 -2.64 -20.99 -4.20
CA ALA A 239 -1.81 -20.32 -5.19
C ALA A 239 -1.54 -21.18 -6.44
N LYS A 240 -1.26 -22.47 -6.25
CA LYS A 240 -1.08 -23.41 -7.36
C LYS A 240 -2.36 -23.60 -8.18
N GLU A 241 -3.56 -23.52 -7.58
CA GLU A 241 -4.82 -23.52 -8.31
C GLU A 241 -4.92 -22.27 -9.22
N ARG A 242 -4.61 -21.07 -8.70
CA ARG A 242 -4.56 -19.82 -9.48
C ARG A 242 -3.64 -19.96 -10.71
N ILE A 243 -2.40 -20.43 -10.47
CA ILE A 243 -1.40 -20.61 -11.54
C ILE A 243 -1.88 -21.60 -12.60
N ARG A 244 -2.46 -22.74 -12.20
CA ARG A 244 -3.02 -23.74 -13.16
C ARG A 244 -4.15 -23.17 -14.02
N LYS A 245 -4.89 -22.18 -13.50
CA LYS A 245 -5.97 -21.49 -14.23
C LYS A 245 -5.46 -20.28 -15.03
N GLY A 246 -4.15 -20.03 -15.03
CA GLY A 246 -3.50 -19.02 -15.86
C GLY A 246 -3.30 -17.66 -15.20
N GLN A 247 -3.62 -17.50 -13.90
CA GLN A 247 -3.28 -16.29 -13.16
C GLN A 247 -1.79 -16.26 -12.80
N ARG A 248 -1.29 -15.09 -12.45
CA ARG A 248 -0.05 -14.88 -11.69
C ARG A 248 -0.40 -14.84 -10.20
N VAL A 249 0.55 -15.18 -9.35
CA VAL A 249 0.42 -15.03 -7.90
C VAL A 249 1.38 -13.93 -7.44
N MET A 250 0.85 -12.94 -6.77
CA MET A 250 1.62 -11.90 -6.10
C MET A 250 1.85 -12.34 -4.65
N ILE A 251 3.10 -12.65 -4.32
CA ILE A 251 3.49 -13.07 -2.96
C ILE A 251 3.69 -11.81 -2.14
N ARG A 252 2.77 -11.53 -1.23
CA ARG A 252 2.82 -10.32 -0.41
C ARG A 252 3.51 -10.51 0.94
N ASN A 253 4.22 -9.48 1.38
CA ASN A 253 4.78 -9.38 2.72
C ASN A 253 4.79 -7.94 3.20
N GLY A 254 3.61 -7.44 3.54
CA GLY A 254 3.38 -6.10 4.10
C GLY A 254 3.42 -6.07 5.62
N THR A 255 2.75 -5.08 6.19
CA THR A 255 2.52 -4.99 7.64
C THR A 255 1.27 -5.77 8.05
N ALA A 256 0.16 -5.59 7.32
CA ALA A 256 -1.11 -6.24 7.60
C ALA A 256 -1.10 -7.72 7.27
N ALA A 257 -0.62 -8.07 6.08
CA ALA A 257 -0.62 -9.45 5.60
C ALA A 257 0.79 -9.92 5.21
N ARG A 258 1.18 -11.09 5.71
CA ARG A 258 2.52 -11.68 5.57
C ARG A 258 2.41 -13.11 5.06
N ASN A 259 2.12 -13.26 3.77
CA ASN A 259 1.82 -14.56 3.17
C ASN A 259 3.08 -15.31 2.70
N LEU A 260 4.26 -14.67 2.73
CA LEU A 260 5.51 -15.26 2.22
C LEU A 260 5.78 -16.65 2.77
N SER A 261 5.63 -16.86 4.09
CA SER A 261 5.92 -18.16 4.71
C SER A 261 5.01 -19.28 4.21
N GLY A 262 3.72 -19.00 4.00
CA GLY A 262 2.75 -19.96 3.43
C GLY A 262 2.94 -20.22 1.94
N LEU A 263 3.64 -19.34 1.24
CA LEU A 263 3.86 -19.39 -0.21
C LEU A 263 5.32 -19.65 -0.60
N ILE A 264 6.20 -19.93 0.35
CA ILE A 264 7.64 -20.05 0.12
C ILE A 264 8.01 -21.13 -0.89
N ASP A 265 7.23 -22.19 -1.00
CA ASP A 265 7.42 -23.27 -1.97
C ASP A 265 7.23 -22.81 -3.43
N LEU A 266 6.57 -21.66 -3.63
CA LEU A 266 6.39 -21.10 -4.97
C LEU A 266 7.66 -20.47 -5.55
N PHE A 267 8.72 -20.32 -4.75
CA PHE A 267 10.03 -19.93 -5.26
C PHE A 267 10.71 -21.04 -6.06
N ASP A 268 10.22 -22.28 -5.98
CA ASP A 268 10.74 -23.41 -6.72
C ASP A 268 10.09 -23.56 -8.10
N ASP A 269 10.83 -24.11 -9.08
CA ASP A 269 10.27 -24.44 -10.39
C ASP A 269 9.14 -25.50 -10.28
N PRO A 270 8.13 -25.41 -11.12
CA PRO A 270 7.90 -24.41 -12.19
C PRO A 270 7.10 -23.18 -11.72
N TRP A 271 6.75 -23.10 -10.43
CA TRP A 271 5.76 -22.15 -9.90
C TRP A 271 6.28 -20.70 -9.93
N ASN A 272 7.58 -20.53 -9.61
CA ASN A 272 8.21 -19.20 -9.55
C ASN A 272 8.03 -18.38 -10.83
N ARG A 273 7.88 -19.04 -11.99
CA ARG A 273 7.70 -18.39 -13.31
C ARG A 273 6.39 -17.62 -13.46
N ARG A 274 5.47 -17.81 -12.55
CA ARG A 274 4.17 -17.14 -12.53
C ARG A 274 3.94 -16.35 -11.26
N CYS A 275 4.99 -16.08 -10.49
CA CYS A 275 4.91 -15.34 -9.24
C CYS A 275 5.68 -14.02 -9.33
N LEU A 276 5.25 -13.01 -8.59
CA LEU A 276 5.98 -11.76 -8.35
C LEU A 276 5.87 -11.37 -6.89
N LEU A 277 6.71 -10.44 -6.44
CA LEU A 277 6.77 -9.99 -5.06
C LEU A 277 6.08 -8.64 -4.91
N VAL A 278 5.34 -8.46 -3.82
CA VAL A 278 4.58 -7.24 -3.55
C VAL A 278 4.56 -6.93 -2.05
N THR A 279 4.31 -5.68 -1.68
CA THR A 279 4.17 -5.32 -0.27
C THR A 279 2.71 -5.22 0.18
N ASP A 280 1.81 -4.77 -0.68
CA ASP A 280 0.43 -4.46 -0.31
C ASP A 280 0.40 -3.34 0.76
N ASP A 281 -0.27 -3.52 1.91
CA ASP A 281 -0.28 -2.58 3.03
C ASP A 281 1.03 -2.60 3.81
N LYS A 282 1.86 -1.58 3.64
CA LYS A 282 3.16 -1.43 4.31
C LYS A 282 3.22 -0.14 5.11
N HIS A 283 3.42 -0.23 6.42
CA HIS A 283 3.60 0.96 7.27
C HIS A 283 5.00 1.57 7.15
N ALA A 284 5.10 2.88 7.36
CA ALA A 284 6.37 3.61 7.35
C ALA A 284 7.41 3.02 8.31
N ALA A 285 6.99 2.59 9.50
CA ALA A 285 7.87 1.99 10.50
C ALA A 285 8.53 0.69 10.00
N ASP A 286 7.73 -0.20 9.38
CA ASP A 286 8.25 -1.44 8.80
C ASP A 286 9.13 -1.19 7.57
N LEU A 287 8.78 -0.21 6.74
CA LEU A 287 9.60 0.18 5.59
C LEU A 287 10.98 0.66 6.03
N ILE A 288 11.05 1.52 7.05
CA ILE A 288 12.32 2.06 7.55
C ILE A 288 13.13 1.00 8.30
N ALA A 289 12.48 0.16 9.13
CA ALA A 289 13.18 -0.80 9.97
C ALA A 289 13.64 -2.05 9.22
N ASN A 290 12.83 -2.53 8.28
CA ASN A 290 13.03 -3.83 7.64
C ASN A 290 13.42 -3.72 6.16
N GLY A 291 12.99 -2.65 5.48
CA GLY A 291 13.15 -2.47 4.05
C GLY A 291 11.85 -2.66 3.27
N HIS A 292 11.97 -2.73 1.95
CA HIS A 292 10.87 -2.82 1.00
C HIS A 292 10.85 -4.21 0.32
N ILE A 293 11.00 -4.27 -0.98
CA ILE A 293 11.09 -5.53 -1.74
C ILE A 293 12.36 -6.32 -1.41
N ASP A 294 13.46 -5.63 -1.09
CA ASP A 294 14.71 -6.24 -0.61
C ASP A 294 14.49 -7.11 0.64
N ASP A 295 13.60 -6.69 1.53
CA ASP A 295 13.24 -7.46 2.73
C ASP A 295 12.57 -8.79 2.37
N ILE A 296 11.65 -8.78 1.40
CA ILE A 296 10.97 -10.00 0.95
C ILE A 296 11.97 -11.00 0.36
N ILE A 297 12.89 -10.49 -0.48
CA ILE A 297 13.95 -11.33 -1.08
C ILE A 297 14.85 -11.88 0.03
N ARG A 298 15.29 -11.06 0.97
CA ARG A 298 16.13 -11.44 2.10
C ARG A 298 15.48 -12.50 3.00
N LEU A 299 14.18 -12.37 3.26
CA LEU A 299 13.42 -13.37 4.01
C LEU A 299 13.34 -14.70 3.26
N ALA A 300 13.14 -14.67 1.94
CA ALA A 300 13.17 -15.87 1.11
C ALA A 300 14.54 -16.55 1.10
N VAL A 301 15.63 -15.78 1.02
CA VAL A 301 17.00 -16.29 1.12
C VAL A 301 17.25 -16.94 2.48
N LYS A 302 16.82 -16.32 3.57
CA LYS A 302 16.88 -16.93 4.92
C LYS A 302 16.10 -18.24 5.04
N ALA A 303 15.05 -18.40 4.23
CA ALA A 303 14.29 -19.64 4.10
C ALA A 303 14.94 -20.66 3.12
N GLY A 304 16.15 -20.40 2.63
CA GLY A 304 16.92 -21.30 1.75
C GLY A 304 16.59 -21.17 0.26
N LYS A 305 15.90 -20.09 -0.17
CA LYS A 305 15.57 -19.85 -1.58
C LYS A 305 16.68 -19.03 -2.28
N SER A 306 16.75 -19.15 -3.60
CA SER A 306 17.74 -18.42 -4.41
C SER A 306 17.46 -16.91 -4.43
N ALA A 307 18.47 -16.09 -4.12
CA ALA A 307 18.38 -14.64 -4.27
C ALA A 307 18.10 -14.23 -5.72
N VAL A 308 18.72 -14.90 -6.70
CA VAL A 308 18.52 -14.63 -8.14
C VAL A 308 17.07 -14.85 -8.54
N THR A 309 16.45 -15.95 -8.05
CA THR A 309 15.02 -16.21 -8.28
C THR A 309 14.15 -15.09 -7.66
N GLY A 310 14.44 -14.67 -6.42
CA GLY A 310 13.74 -13.57 -5.76
C GLY A 310 13.87 -12.25 -6.53
N ILE A 311 15.09 -11.91 -6.98
CA ILE A 311 15.36 -10.73 -7.79
C ILE A 311 14.59 -10.80 -9.11
N ARG A 312 14.58 -11.93 -9.82
CA ARG A 312 13.81 -12.10 -11.06
C ARG A 312 12.29 -11.90 -10.81
N MET A 313 11.75 -12.45 -9.72
CA MET A 313 10.35 -12.27 -9.35
C MET A 313 10.01 -10.81 -9.03
N ALA A 314 10.95 -10.08 -8.46
CA ALA A 314 10.83 -8.67 -8.09
C ALA A 314 11.19 -7.69 -9.23
N THR A 315 11.56 -8.15 -10.41
CA THR A 315 12.03 -7.30 -11.50
C THR A 315 11.41 -7.71 -12.84
N LEU A 316 12.01 -8.62 -13.59
CA LEU A 316 11.56 -9.04 -14.92
C LEU A 316 10.12 -9.55 -14.91
N GLN A 317 9.76 -10.38 -13.94
CA GLN A 317 8.41 -10.96 -13.88
C GLN A 317 7.34 -9.93 -13.51
N ALA A 318 7.66 -8.98 -12.64
CA ALA A 318 6.80 -7.85 -12.34
C ALA A 318 6.63 -6.95 -13.59
N ALA A 319 7.73 -6.62 -14.28
CA ALA A 319 7.68 -5.84 -15.52
C ALA A 319 6.82 -6.53 -16.60
N GLU A 320 6.99 -7.83 -16.80
CA GLU A 320 6.19 -8.61 -17.76
C GLU A 320 4.71 -8.68 -17.37
N ALA A 321 4.39 -8.79 -16.06
CA ALA A 321 3.01 -8.85 -15.57
C ALA A 321 2.23 -7.60 -15.96
N PHE A 322 2.87 -6.43 -15.91
CA PHE A 322 2.28 -5.13 -16.21
C PHE A 322 2.57 -4.62 -17.63
N GLY A 323 3.31 -5.40 -18.45
CA GLY A 323 3.65 -5.00 -19.81
C GLY A 323 4.62 -3.83 -19.91
N LEU A 324 5.45 -3.62 -18.90
CA LEU A 324 6.51 -2.61 -18.86
C LEU A 324 7.63 -3.04 -19.80
N LYS A 325 7.70 -2.37 -20.95
CA LYS A 325 8.66 -2.74 -22.00
C LYS A 325 10.06 -2.25 -21.65
N ASN A 326 11.05 -3.15 -21.81
CA ASN A 326 12.47 -2.85 -21.55
C ASN A 326 12.75 -2.43 -20.11
N GLU A 327 12.01 -2.97 -19.15
CA GLU A 327 12.18 -2.79 -17.71
C GLU A 327 12.50 -4.15 -17.04
N GLY A 328 13.16 -4.09 -15.89
CA GLY A 328 13.35 -5.26 -15.02
C GLY A 328 14.48 -6.21 -15.43
N ALA A 329 15.42 -5.80 -16.30
CA ALA A 329 16.61 -6.59 -16.65
C ALA A 329 17.85 -5.72 -16.88
N VAL A 330 19.04 -6.29 -16.70
CA VAL A 330 20.32 -5.66 -17.04
C VAL A 330 20.72 -6.16 -18.44
N ALA A 331 20.25 -5.45 -19.46
CA ALA A 331 20.50 -5.86 -20.85
C ALA A 331 20.51 -4.64 -21.80
N PRO A 332 21.19 -4.72 -22.96
CA PRO A 332 21.18 -3.64 -23.94
C PRO A 332 19.76 -3.26 -24.38
N GLY A 333 19.47 -1.95 -24.39
CA GLY A 333 18.15 -1.40 -24.74
C GLY A 333 17.16 -1.30 -23.57
N TYR A 334 17.47 -1.89 -22.41
CA TYR A 334 16.67 -1.75 -21.20
C TYR A 334 16.93 -0.42 -20.49
N SER A 335 15.98 0.04 -19.71
CA SER A 335 16.13 1.22 -18.86
C SER A 335 17.23 0.99 -17.84
N ALA A 336 18.06 2.01 -17.63
CA ALA A 336 19.12 1.95 -16.64
C ALA A 336 18.58 2.22 -15.21
N ASN A 337 17.58 1.41 -14.83
CA ASN A 337 17.03 1.30 -13.49
C ASN A 337 17.72 0.12 -12.80
N LEU A 338 18.71 0.40 -11.94
CA LEU A 338 19.62 -0.60 -11.41
C LEU A 338 19.76 -0.46 -9.89
N ALA A 339 19.89 -1.58 -9.21
CA ALA A 339 20.37 -1.66 -7.84
C ALA A 339 21.72 -2.35 -7.79
N VAL A 340 22.65 -1.79 -7.02
CA VAL A 340 23.97 -2.39 -6.76
C VAL A 340 23.95 -2.91 -5.33
N LEU A 341 24.22 -4.21 -5.17
CA LEU A 341 24.19 -4.89 -3.88
C LEU A 341 25.61 -5.23 -3.43
N ASP A 342 25.86 -5.08 -2.12
CA ASP A 342 27.11 -5.52 -1.52
C ASP A 342 27.22 -7.06 -1.49
N ASP A 343 26.09 -7.73 -1.23
CA ASP A 343 26.00 -9.19 -1.27
C ASP A 343 24.56 -9.68 -1.51
N LEU A 344 24.41 -10.94 -1.94
CA LEU A 344 23.13 -11.55 -2.28
C LEU A 344 22.44 -12.23 -1.08
N ASP A 345 23.14 -12.55 -0.01
CA ASP A 345 22.55 -13.23 1.14
C ASP A 345 21.76 -12.25 2.01
N SER A 346 22.31 -11.06 2.23
CA SER A 346 21.65 -9.96 2.96
C SER A 346 20.83 -9.05 2.07
N VAL A 347 21.00 -9.13 0.75
CA VAL A 347 20.39 -8.22 -0.24
C VAL A 347 20.62 -6.75 0.15
N SER A 348 21.87 -6.45 0.54
CA SER A 348 22.27 -5.13 1.03
C SER A 348 22.47 -4.16 -0.13
N VAL A 349 21.59 -3.18 -0.27
CA VAL A 349 21.64 -2.16 -1.34
C VAL A 349 22.64 -1.08 -0.96
N CYS A 350 23.60 -0.79 -1.85
CA CYS A 350 24.58 0.28 -1.63
C CYS A 350 24.41 1.47 -2.61
N ASP A 351 24.12 1.20 -3.87
CA ASP A 351 23.88 2.24 -4.87
C ASP A 351 22.59 1.93 -5.64
N VAL A 352 21.88 2.99 -6.06
CA VAL A 352 20.69 2.85 -6.93
C VAL A 352 20.81 3.83 -8.08
N TYR A 353 20.46 3.37 -9.26
CA TYR A 353 20.35 4.18 -10.47
C TYR A 353 18.89 4.18 -10.94
N HIS A 354 18.38 5.36 -11.20
CA HIS A 354 17.07 5.55 -11.82
C HIS A 354 17.25 6.33 -13.12
N LEU A 355 16.83 5.73 -14.23
CA LEU A 355 17.03 6.30 -15.58
C LEU A 355 18.48 6.76 -15.80
N GLY A 356 19.44 5.91 -15.46
CA GLY A 356 20.88 6.14 -15.62
C GLY A 356 21.53 7.09 -14.62
N LYS A 357 20.74 7.82 -13.83
CA LYS A 357 21.23 8.71 -12.78
C LYS A 357 21.41 7.97 -11.47
N LYS A 358 22.55 8.15 -10.82
CA LYS A 358 22.74 7.63 -9.46
C LYS A 358 21.90 8.43 -8.49
N VAL A 359 20.89 7.80 -7.87
CA VAL A 359 19.95 8.42 -6.91
C VAL A 359 20.23 8.00 -5.48
N VAL A 360 20.94 6.89 -5.29
CA VAL A 360 21.50 6.46 -3.99
C VAL A 360 22.97 6.20 -4.17
N SER A 361 23.80 6.74 -3.27
CA SER A 361 25.25 6.59 -3.27
C SER A 361 25.74 6.15 -1.90
N ALA A 362 26.36 4.95 -1.81
CA ALA A 362 26.82 4.35 -0.56
C ALA A 362 25.74 4.37 0.55
N GLY A 363 24.50 3.97 0.20
CA GLY A 363 23.37 3.91 1.11
C GLY A 363 22.78 5.28 1.49
N LYS A 364 23.15 6.35 0.81
CA LYS A 364 22.62 7.70 1.05
C LYS A 364 21.87 8.20 -0.18
N LEU A 365 20.65 8.68 0.06
CA LEU A 365 19.81 9.27 -0.97
C LEU A 365 20.40 10.61 -1.43
N GLU A 366 20.45 10.82 -2.75
CA GLU A 366 20.70 12.13 -3.35
C GLU A 366 19.43 13.00 -3.21
N GLU A 367 19.62 14.30 -2.96
CA GLU A 367 18.50 15.23 -2.81
C GLU A 367 17.70 15.36 -4.12
N PHE A 368 16.37 15.39 -4.00
CA PHE A 368 15.46 15.70 -5.09
C PHE A 368 14.34 16.65 -4.63
N GLU A 369 13.80 17.42 -5.55
CA GLU A 369 12.68 18.32 -5.28
C GLU A 369 11.36 17.55 -5.20
N ASN A 370 10.48 17.97 -4.27
CA ASN A 370 9.14 17.41 -4.20
C ASN A 370 8.32 17.78 -5.45
N PRO A 371 7.47 16.87 -5.95
CA PRO A 371 6.56 17.16 -7.06
C PRO A 371 5.67 18.37 -6.79
N LYS A 372 5.33 19.08 -7.85
CA LYS A 372 4.41 20.23 -7.78
C LYS A 372 2.99 19.73 -7.92
N ILE A 373 2.23 19.83 -6.84
CA ILE A 373 0.81 19.51 -6.82
C ILE A 373 0.02 20.80 -7.07
N SER A 374 -0.99 20.74 -7.93
CA SER A 374 -1.87 21.87 -8.19
C SER A 374 -2.60 22.32 -6.92
N ALA A 375 -2.73 23.64 -6.72
CA ALA A 375 -3.35 24.20 -5.52
C ALA A 375 -4.78 23.68 -5.31
N ALA A 376 -5.55 23.51 -6.38
CA ALA A 376 -6.92 23.01 -6.30
C ALA A 376 -6.99 21.58 -5.75
N LEU A 377 -6.14 20.67 -6.24
CA LEU A 377 -6.10 19.29 -5.74
C LEU A 377 -5.60 19.24 -4.29
N LYS A 378 -4.58 20.05 -3.96
CA LYS A 378 -4.08 20.13 -2.58
C LYS A 378 -5.17 20.60 -1.62
N GLU A 379 -5.90 21.66 -1.96
CA GLU A 379 -7.02 22.17 -1.16
C GLU A 379 -8.13 21.12 -1.03
N ARG A 380 -8.49 20.43 -2.12
CA ARG A 380 -9.52 19.37 -2.10
C ARG A 380 -9.15 18.24 -1.13
N VAL A 381 -7.91 17.81 -1.15
CA VAL A 381 -7.42 16.70 -0.32
C VAL A 381 -7.28 17.11 1.15
N LEU A 382 -6.81 18.34 1.44
CA LEU A 382 -6.68 18.87 2.80
C LEU A 382 -8.03 19.18 3.46
N HIS A 383 -9.08 19.45 2.68
CA HIS A 383 -10.41 19.82 3.17
C HIS A 383 -11.45 18.72 2.89
N SER A 384 -11.06 17.45 3.04
CA SER A 384 -11.92 16.28 2.80
C SER A 384 -12.66 15.78 4.05
N PHE A 385 -12.39 16.35 5.22
CA PHE A 385 -12.98 15.91 6.48
C PHE A 385 -14.19 16.78 6.85
N ASN A 386 -15.40 16.30 6.54
CA ASN A 386 -16.67 17.03 6.73
C ASN A 386 -17.51 16.34 7.82
N LEU A 387 -17.27 16.68 9.07
CA LEU A 387 -18.00 16.14 10.21
C LEU A 387 -18.39 17.26 11.18
N SER A 388 -19.63 17.29 11.61
CA SER A 388 -20.11 18.17 12.70
C SER A 388 -19.52 17.74 14.04
N SER A 389 -19.55 18.65 15.03
CA SER A 389 -19.11 18.31 16.38
C SER A 389 -20.01 17.25 16.99
N LEU A 390 -19.41 16.25 17.59
CA LEU A 390 -20.07 15.14 18.26
C LEU A 390 -20.12 15.36 19.78
N CYS A 391 -21.15 14.82 20.42
CA CYS A 391 -21.31 14.80 21.87
C CYS A 391 -21.52 13.36 22.37
N GLU A 392 -21.48 13.16 23.68
CA GLU A 392 -21.67 11.84 24.30
C GLU A 392 -22.95 11.14 23.84
N LYS A 393 -24.03 11.89 23.62
CA LYS A 393 -25.32 11.33 23.20
C LYS A 393 -25.28 10.67 21.82
N ASP A 394 -24.36 11.08 20.95
CA ASP A 394 -24.21 10.51 19.62
C ASP A 394 -23.64 9.08 19.67
N PHE A 395 -23.08 8.68 20.81
CA PHE A 395 -22.55 7.34 21.08
C PHE A 395 -23.48 6.48 21.94
N HIS A 396 -24.66 7.04 22.34
CA HIS A 396 -25.57 6.36 23.25
C HIS A 396 -26.45 5.34 22.51
N ILE A 397 -26.42 4.09 22.96
CA ILE A 397 -27.33 3.05 22.48
C ILE A 397 -28.58 3.05 23.37
N ALA A 398 -29.74 3.38 22.79
CA ALA A 398 -31.02 3.48 23.50
C ALA A 398 -31.54 2.08 23.87
N ALA A 399 -31.08 1.56 25.01
CA ALA A 399 -31.51 0.28 25.57
C ALA A 399 -31.47 0.31 27.10
N SER A 400 -32.15 -0.65 27.74
CA SER A 400 -32.23 -0.79 29.19
C SER A 400 -32.24 -2.25 29.60
N GLY A 401 -31.73 -2.53 30.79
CA GLY A 401 -31.62 -3.90 31.32
C GLY A 401 -30.65 -4.75 30.52
N ILE A 402 -30.86 -6.06 30.56
CA ILE A 402 -30.01 -7.02 29.82
C ILE A 402 -30.67 -7.32 28.48
N ARG A 403 -29.91 -7.19 27.39
CA ARG A 403 -30.37 -7.47 26.03
C ARG A 403 -29.37 -8.39 25.34
N LYS A 404 -29.86 -9.31 24.54
CA LYS A 404 -29.00 -10.12 23.67
C LYS A 404 -28.56 -9.31 22.47
N CYS A 405 -27.26 -9.10 22.32
CA CYS A 405 -26.66 -8.29 21.27
C CYS A 405 -25.74 -9.11 20.38
N ARG A 406 -25.65 -8.69 19.11
CA ARG A 406 -24.56 -9.11 18.22
C ARG A 406 -23.34 -8.29 18.54
N VAL A 407 -22.24 -8.97 18.81
CA VAL A 407 -20.93 -8.39 19.12
C VAL A 407 -19.93 -8.84 18.07
N ILE A 408 -19.14 -7.92 17.55
CA ILE A 408 -18.01 -8.26 16.67
C ILE A 408 -16.93 -8.89 17.54
N ASP A 409 -16.61 -10.16 17.28
CA ASP A 409 -15.57 -10.89 17.99
C ASP A 409 -14.33 -11.01 17.10
N LEU A 410 -13.23 -10.38 17.53
CA LEU A 410 -11.99 -10.38 16.77
C LEU A 410 -11.29 -11.72 16.83
N VAL A 411 -10.84 -12.22 15.69
CA VAL A 411 -10.01 -13.42 15.61
C VAL A 411 -8.56 -12.99 15.67
N LYS A 412 -7.87 -13.43 16.71
CA LYS A 412 -6.48 -13.00 16.99
C LYS A 412 -5.56 -13.24 15.79
N HIS A 413 -4.80 -12.23 15.40
CA HIS A 413 -3.87 -12.23 14.26
C HIS A 413 -4.52 -12.50 12.88
N GLN A 414 -5.82 -12.23 12.74
CA GLN A 414 -6.52 -12.34 11.47
C GLN A 414 -7.37 -11.09 11.20
N LEU A 415 -7.68 -10.83 9.93
CA LEU A 415 -8.56 -9.73 9.52
C LEU A 415 -10.05 -10.13 9.56
N ILE A 416 -10.34 -11.43 9.58
CA ILE A 416 -11.71 -11.95 9.72
C ILE A 416 -12.22 -11.72 11.14
N THR A 417 -13.53 -11.62 11.26
CA THR A 417 -14.24 -11.50 12.54
C THR A 417 -15.29 -12.57 12.67
N GLU A 418 -15.70 -12.88 13.89
CA GLU A 418 -16.82 -13.79 14.18
C GLU A 418 -17.99 -13.00 14.78
N GLU A 419 -19.21 -13.53 14.66
CA GLU A 419 -20.37 -13.02 15.36
C GLU A 419 -20.52 -13.73 16.70
N ALA A 420 -20.50 -12.95 17.80
CA ALA A 420 -20.85 -13.46 19.12
C ALA A 420 -22.20 -12.92 19.56
N LEU A 421 -23.08 -13.78 20.04
CA LEU A 421 -24.36 -13.41 20.66
C LEU A 421 -24.18 -13.37 22.17
N LEU A 422 -24.12 -12.15 22.75
CA LEU A 422 -23.84 -11.95 24.16
C LEU A 422 -24.98 -11.19 24.86
N ASP A 423 -25.20 -11.51 26.14
CA ASP A 423 -26.10 -10.75 27.00
C ASP A 423 -25.37 -9.53 27.53
N ILE A 424 -25.80 -8.35 27.08
CA ILE A 424 -25.21 -7.04 27.42
C ILE A 424 -26.11 -6.33 28.43
N ASP A 425 -25.52 -5.88 29.56
CA ASP A 425 -26.23 -5.13 30.59
C ASP A 425 -26.09 -3.61 30.37
N PHE A 426 -27.18 -2.98 29.94
CA PHE A 426 -27.26 -1.55 29.68
C PHE A 426 -27.49 -0.71 30.95
N SER A 427 -27.71 -1.30 32.10
CA SER A 427 -27.90 -0.57 33.38
C SER A 427 -26.60 0.03 33.89
N ASN A 428 -25.45 -0.45 33.42
CA ASN A 428 -24.14 0.04 33.79
C ASN A 428 -23.34 0.43 32.51
N ASN A 429 -22.83 1.66 32.48
CA ASN A 429 -21.94 2.20 31.44
C ASN A 429 -22.42 1.92 29.98
N ASN A 430 -23.74 1.96 29.77
CA ASN A 430 -24.39 1.72 28.48
C ASN A 430 -23.84 0.48 27.72
N GLY A 431 -23.68 -0.62 28.46
CA GLY A 431 -23.32 -1.93 27.92
C GLY A 431 -21.81 -2.22 27.81
N VAL A 432 -20.93 -1.27 28.16
CA VAL A 432 -19.48 -1.50 28.18
C VAL A 432 -19.09 -2.29 29.43
N ASP A 433 -18.33 -3.38 29.25
CA ASP A 433 -17.78 -4.24 30.32
C ASP A 433 -16.31 -4.57 30.00
N THR A 434 -15.38 -3.80 30.58
CA THR A 434 -13.96 -3.95 30.31
C THR A 434 -13.36 -5.24 30.91
N GLU A 435 -14.02 -5.87 31.89
CA GLU A 435 -13.57 -7.16 32.44
C GLU A 435 -13.83 -8.29 31.45
N LYS A 436 -14.95 -8.21 30.73
CA LYS A 436 -15.30 -9.17 29.67
C LYS A 436 -14.76 -8.76 28.29
N ASP A 437 -13.99 -7.66 28.23
CA ASP A 437 -13.50 -7.05 26.99
C ASP A 437 -14.62 -6.68 25.99
N ILE A 438 -15.75 -6.21 26.52
CA ILE A 438 -16.87 -5.71 25.72
C ILE A 438 -16.75 -4.18 25.65
N LEU A 439 -16.36 -3.67 24.49
CA LEU A 439 -16.12 -2.25 24.25
C LEU A 439 -17.16 -1.69 23.29
N LYS A 440 -17.43 -0.40 23.38
CA LYS A 440 -18.28 0.30 22.43
C LYS A 440 -17.49 0.61 21.16
N LEU A 441 -18.14 0.39 20.01
CA LEU A 441 -17.64 0.67 18.68
C LEU A 441 -18.58 1.64 17.96
N ALA A 442 -18.00 2.63 17.28
CA ALA A 442 -18.72 3.53 16.38
C ALA A 442 -17.99 3.66 15.04
N VAL A 443 -18.74 3.67 13.93
CA VAL A 443 -18.28 4.08 12.61
C VAL A 443 -19.14 5.25 12.16
N ILE A 444 -18.50 6.39 11.90
CA ILE A 444 -19.14 7.69 11.73
C ILE A 444 -18.84 8.22 10.33
N GLU A 445 -19.87 8.53 9.57
CA GLU A 445 -19.71 9.15 8.25
C GLU A 445 -19.02 10.53 8.39
N ARG A 446 -17.96 10.75 7.63
CA ARG A 446 -17.13 11.97 7.72
C ARG A 446 -16.91 12.70 6.40
N HIS A 447 -17.51 12.25 5.33
CA HIS A 447 -17.26 12.79 3.98
C HIS A 447 -18.27 13.87 3.60
N ARG A 448 -19.56 13.64 3.92
CA ARG A 448 -20.71 14.45 3.51
C ARG A 448 -21.49 15.05 4.66
N ASN A 449 -21.08 14.76 5.90
CA ASN A 449 -21.76 15.17 7.13
C ASN A 449 -23.26 14.73 7.15
N THR A 450 -23.50 13.47 6.78
CA THR A 450 -24.86 12.90 6.75
C THR A 450 -25.45 12.71 8.15
N GLY A 451 -24.59 12.62 9.17
CA GLY A 451 -24.97 12.30 10.54
C GLY A 451 -25.20 10.80 10.77
N HIS A 452 -24.88 9.94 9.82
CA HIS A 452 -24.97 8.49 10.02
C HIS A 452 -23.87 8.00 10.94
N ILE A 453 -24.26 7.23 11.95
CA ILE A 453 -23.37 6.63 12.95
C ILE A 453 -23.82 5.19 13.19
N GLY A 454 -22.99 4.23 12.77
CA GLY A 454 -23.17 2.83 13.15
C GLY A 454 -22.62 2.60 14.56
N LEU A 455 -23.47 2.08 15.47
CA LEU A 455 -23.10 1.81 16.86
C LEU A 455 -23.25 0.32 17.18
N GLY A 456 -22.31 -0.20 17.97
CA GLY A 456 -22.37 -1.57 18.46
C GLY A 456 -21.28 -1.87 19.45
N PHE A 457 -20.95 -3.16 19.54
CA PHE A 457 -19.95 -3.67 20.48
C PHE A 457 -18.90 -4.51 19.76
N ILE A 458 -17.69 -4.46 20.31
CA ILE A 458 -16.55 -5.24 19.85
C ILE A 458 -15.87 -5.91 21.04
N ARG A 459 -15.31 -7.12 20.81
CA ARG A 459 -14.51 -7.87 21.76
C ARG A 459 -13.22 -8.35 21.13
N GLY A 460 -12.14 -8.46 21.92
CA GLY A 460 -10.84 -8.93 21.46
C GLY A 460 -9.79 -7.82 21.33
N ILE A 461 -10.13 -6.56 21.70
CA ILE A 461 -9.19 -5.43 21.72
C ILE A 461 -8.37 -5.39 23.02
N GLY A 462 -9.04 -5.54 24.18
CA GLY A 462 -8.40 -5.52 25.50
C GLY A 462 -8.23 -4.15 26.14
N LEU A 463 -8.78 -3.07 25.57
CA LEU A 463 -8.71 -1.71 26.12
C LEU A 463 -9.41 -1.64 27.49
N LYS A 464 -8.72 -1.14 28.53
CA LYS A 464 -9.23 -1.09 29.91
C LYS A 464 -9.78 0.28 30.30
N GLU A 465 -9.28 1.36 29.71
CA GLU A 465 -9.76 2.72 29.92
C GLU A 465 -9.52 3.59 28.67
N GLY A 466 -10.29 4.69 28.52
CA GLY A 466 -10.11 5.65 27.44
C GLY A 466 -10.80 5.28 26.12
N ALA A 467 -10.32 5.89 25.03
CA ALA A 467 -10.82 5.66 23.69
C ALA A 467 -9.69 5.82 22.65
N ILE A 468 -9.84 5.12 21.53
CA ILE A 468 -9.00 5.25 20.34
C ILE A 468 -9.88 5.61 19.15
N ALA A 469 -9.40 6.52 18.30
CA ALA A 469 -10.11 6.96 17.10
C ALA A 469 -9.15 7.06 15.92
N ALA A 470 -9.61 6.70 14.73
CA ALA A 470 -8.85 6.82 13.48
C ALA A 470 -9.75 7.18 12.31
N SER A 471 -9.25 8.02 11.41
CA SER A 471 -9.81 8.23 10.08
C SER A 471 -9.22 7.29 9.02
N VAL A 472 -8.21 6.50 9.36
CA VAL A 472 -7.80 5.34 8.57
C VAL A 472 -8.72 4.19 8.93
N SER A 473 -9.57 3.77 8.00
CA SER A 473 -10.62 2.76 8.21
C SER A 473 -11.03 2.18 6.86
N HIS A 474 -10.41 1.08 6.51
CA HIS A 474 -10.50 0.46 5.17
C HIS A 474 -11.94 0.10 4.78
N ASP A 475 -12.35 0.33 3.52
CA ASP A 475 -11.69 1.18 2.49
C ASP A 475 -12.34 2.57 2.45
N SER A 476 -13.53 2.72 3.09
CA SER A 476 -14.33 3.94 3.02
C SER A 476 -13.73 5.11 3.79
N HIS A 477 -12.79 4.84 4.71
CA HIS A 477 -12.14 5.82 5.57
C HIS A 477 -13.11 6.73 6.35
N ASN A 478 -14.20 6.15 6.80
CA ASN A 478 -15.06 6.77 7.81
C ASN A 478 -14.33 6.83 9.15
N LEU A 479 -14.78 7.72 10.03
CA LEU A 479 -14.17 7.83 11.36
C LEU A 479 -14.60 6.64 12.22
N ILE A 480 -13.64 5.80 12.62
CA ILE A 480 -13.86 4.68 13.54
C ILE A 480 -13.40 5.05 14.94
N VAL A 481 -14.20 4.67 15.95
CA VAL A 481 -13.93 4.96 17.35
C VAL A 481 -14.25 3.74 18.21
N ILE A 482 -13.30 3.32 19.04
CA ILE A 482 -13.50 2.28 20.06
C ILE A 482 -13.21 2.89 21.42
N GLY A 483 -14.07 2.65 22.42
CA GLY A 483 -13.86 3.26 23.73
C GLY A 483 -14.59 2.57 24.86
N THR A 484 -14.15 2.94 26.08
CA THR A 484 -14.70 2.46 27.34
C THR A 484 -15.73 3.43 27.94
N SER A 485 -15.85 4.66 27.40
CA SER A 485 -16.86 5.65 27.79
C SER A 485 -17.26 6.54 26.62
N GLU A 486 -18.54 6.96 26.58
CA GLU A 486 -19.06 7.85 25.54
C GLU A 486 -18.37 9.22 25.55
N ALA A 487 -17.96 9.72 26.72
CA ALA A 487 -17.24 10.97 26.86
C ALA A 487 -15.88 10.95 26.18
N ASP A 488 -15.06 9.90 26.42
CA ASP A 488 -13.75 9.77 25.80
C ASP A 488 -13.88 9.50 24.29
N MET A 489 -14.91 8.76 23.86
CA MET A 489 -15.23 8.53 22.43
C MET A 489 -15.56 9.84 21.71
N ALA A 490 -16.44 10.67 22.28
CA ALA A 490 -16.80 11.97 21.72
C ALA A 490 -15.57 12.91 21.65
N PHE A 491 -14.75 12.91 22.70
CA PHE A 491 -13.53 13.71 22.74
C PHE A 491 -12.53 13.26 21.67
N ALA A 492 -12.28 11.94 21.53
CA ALA A 492 -11.37 11.37 20.54
C ALA A 492 -11.83 11.69 19.10
N ALA A 493 -13.13 11.48 18.81
CA ALA A 493 -13.72 11.79 17.51
C ALA A 493 -13.58 13.27 17.12
N ASN A 494 -13.88 14.18 18.05
CA ASN A 494 -13.72 15.62 17.82
C ASN A 494 -12.26 16.03 17.68
N ARG A 495 -11.33 15.34 18.34
CA ARG A 495 -9.89 15.61 18.17
C ARG A 495 -9.43 15.22 16.78
N VAL A 496 -9.78 14.02 16.27
CA VAL A 496 -9.48 13.60 14.88
C VAL A 496 -10.06 14.61 13.89
N ARG A 497 -11.32 15.04 14.10
CA ARG A 497 -11.95 16.09 13.29
C ARG A 497 -11.14 17.38 13.29
N GLY A 498 -10.65 17.82 14.45
CA GLY A 498 -9.86 19.04 14.59
C GLY A 498 -8.48 18.97 13.92
N LEU A 499 -7.94 17.76 13.72
CA LEU A 499 -6.69 17.51 12.99
C LEU A 499 -6.90 17.44 11.46
N GLY A 500 -8.15 17.36 10.99
CA GLY A 500 -8.46 17.07 9.58
C GLY A 500 -8.25 15.60 9.21
N GLY A 501 -8.10 14.71 10.21
CA GLY A 501 -7.83 13.30 10.11
C GLY A 501 -6.61 12.86 10.92
N GLY A 502 -6.49 11.57 11.15
CA GLY A 502 -5.38 10.99 11.90
C GLY A 502 -5.81 9.90 12.87
N MET A 503 -4.90 9.58 13.78
CA MET A 503 -5.08 8.64 14.88
C MET A 503 -4.97 9.36 16.21
N VAL A 504 -5.85 9.06 17.16
CA VAL A 504 -5.89 9.74 18.47
C VAL A 504 -6.14 8.71 19.56
N VAL A 505 -5.39 8.82 20.63
CA VAL A 505 -5.53 8.05 21.89
C VAL A 505 -5.93 9.01 22.99
N VAL A 506 -7.03 8.72 23.66
CA VAL A 506 -7.63 9.58 24.71
C VAL A 506 -7.79 8.81 26.00
N ARG A 507 -7.60 9.50 27.11
CA ARG A 507 -7.87 9.01 28.47
C ARG A 507 -8.41 10.13 29.33
N LYS A 508 -9.59 9.93 29.92
CA LYS A 508 -10.20 10.87 30.88
C LYS A 508 -10.28 12.31 30.35
N GLY A 509 -10.75 12.47 29.13
CA GLY A 509 -10.92 13.77 28.47
C GLY A 509 -9.61 14.46 28.07
N SER A 510 -8.51 13.74 28.00
CA SER A 510 -7.21 14.29 27.59
C SER A 510 -6.55 13.44 26.51
N VAL A 511 -5.89 14.08 25.55
CA VAL A 511 -5.09 13.40 24.53
C VAL A 511 -3.86 12.78 25.19
N VAL A 512 -3.64 11.49 24.99
CA VAL A 512 -2.43 10.76 25.42
C VAL A 512 -1.40 10.76 24.29
N ALA A 513 -1.82 10.45 23.07
CA ALA A 513 -1.00 10.51 21.87
C ALA A 513 -1.88 10.80 20.66
N GLU A 514 -1.28 11.39 19.62
CA GLU A 514 -1.95 11.65 18.36
C GLU A 514 -0.99 11.62 17.18
N MET A 515 -1.51 11.29 16.01
CA MET A 515 -0.81 11.31 14.73
C MET A 515 -1.69 12.01 13.69
N PRO A 516 -1.40 13.28 13.33
CA PRO A 516 -2.16 14.01 12.32
C PRO A 516 -1.93 13.45 10.90
N LEU A 517 -3.02 13.25 10.15
CA LEU A 517 -3.01 12.80 8.76
C LEU A 517 -3.92 13.71 7.92
N PRO A 518 -3.51 14.97 7.65
CA PRO A 518 -4.41 15.97 7.06
C PRO A 518 -4.71 15.75 5.57
N TYR A 519 -3.90 14.98 4.85
CA TYR A 519 -4.15 14.70 3.43
C TYR A 519 -5.14 13.55 3.30
N ALA A 520 -6.33 13.85 2.86
CA ALA A 520 -7.49 12.95 2.76
C ALA A 520 -7.90 12.29 4.11
N GLY A 521 -7.32 12.76 5.22
CA GLY A 521 -7.48 12.12 6.53
C GLY A 521 -6.65 10.83 6.69
N ILE A 522 -5.74 10.51 5.78
CA ILE A 522 -5.03 9.23 5.73
C ILE A 522 -3.51 9.35 5.50
N MET A 523 -3.03 10.51 5.07
CA MET A 523 -1.61 10.75 4.79
C MET A 523 -1.10 12.06 5.38
N THR A 524 0.23 12.17 5.50
CA THR A 524 0.96 13.38 5.91
C THR A 524 2.16 13.63 5.01
N ASP A 525 2.59 14.90 4.93
CA ASP A 525 3.84 15.32 4.28
C ASP A 525 5.03 15.37 5.26
N SER A 526 4.87 14.82 6.45
CA SER A 526 5.95 14.69 7.42
C SER A 526 7.02 13.72 6.95
N PRO A 527 8.30 13.95 7.31
CA PRO A 527 9.38 13.02 7.00
C PRO A 527 9.09 11.60 7.48
N ALA A 528 9.47 10.60 6.68
CA ALA A 528 9.19 9.18 6.93
C ALA A 528 9.59 8.73 8.36
N ILE A 529 10.73 9.22 8.87
CA ILE A 529 11.20 8.90 10.22
C ILE A 529 10.28 9.46 11.32
N ASP A 530 9.66 10.62 11.09
CA ASP A 530 8.75 11.23 12.06
C ASP A 530 7.37 10.54 12.00
N VAL A 531 6.93 10.11 10.81
CA VAL A 531 5.74 9.27 10.64
C VAL A 531 5.91 7.96 11.42
N ALA A 532 7.04 7.27 11.27
CA ALA A 532 7.34 6.05 12.01
C ALA A 532 7.33 6.25 13.53
N LYS A 533 7.95 7.34 14.02
CA LYS A 533 7.97 7.66 15.45
C LYS A 533 6.57 7.97 16.00
N GLN A 534 5.77 8.74 15.26
CA GLN A 534 4.40 9.08 15.68
C GLN A 534 3.50 7.83 15.70
N ASN A 535 3.63 6.97 14.69
CA ASN A 535 2.90 5.70 14.64
C ASN A 535 3.25 4.82 15.84
N GLU A 536 4.54 4.69 16.18
CA GLU A 536 4.98 3.95 17.36
C GLU A 536 4.45 4.57 18.66
N ALA A 537 4.49 5.88 18.80
CA ALA A 537 4.00 6.57 20.01
C ALA A 537 2.50 6.36 20.24
N VAL A 538 1.66 6.41 19.21
CA VAL A 538 0.23 6.12 19.35
C VAL A 538 0.01 4.66 19.70
N ARG A 539 0.74 3.72 19.09
CA ARG A 539 0.67 2.28 19.37
C ARG A 539 1.04 1.96 20.82
N GLU A 540 2.20 2.46 21.29
CA GLU A 540 2.64 2.28 22.69
C GLU A 540 1.65 2.85 23.70
N SER A 541 1.06 4.01 23.38
CA SER A 541 0.05 4.64 24.23
C SER A 541 -1.21 3.78 24.38
N VAL A 542 -1.64 3.10 23.33
CA VAL A 542 -2.79 2.17 23.38
C VAL A 542 -2.45 0.94 24.22
N HIS A 543 -1.24 0.39 24.09
CA HIS A 543 -0.79 -0.71 24.95
C HIS A 543 -0.76 -0.32 26.43
N ALA A 544 -0.35 0.91 26.75
CA ALA A 544 -0.37 1.44 28.11
C ALA A 544 -1.81 1.57 28.69
N LEU A 545 -2.84 1.60 27.84
CA LEU A 545 -4.25 1.59 28.23
C LEU A 545 -4.86 0.18 28.34
N GLY A 546 -4.05 -0.87 28.23
CA GLY A 546 -4.43 -2.26 28.52
C GLY A 546 -4.49 -3.19 27.31
N VAL A 547 -4.35 -2.70 26.10
CA VAL A 547 -4.32 -3.55 24.89
C VAL A 547 -3.07 -4.44 24.91
N PRO A 548 -3.20 -5.77 24.72
CA PRO A 548 -2.06 -6.69 24.72
C PRO A 548 -1.00 -6.32 23.66
N SER A 549 0.28 -6.49 24.01
CA SER A 549 1.40 -6.11 23.15
C SER A 549 1.54 -6.89 21.85
N ASP A 550 0.84 -8.02 21.73
CA ASP A 550 0.78 -8.85 20.52
C ASP A 550 -0.40 -8.50 19.59
N ILE A 551 -1.20 -7.50 19.94
CA ILE A 551 -2.25 -6.92 19.09
C ILE A 551 -1.73 -5.59 18.53
N GLU A 552 -1.76 -5.41 17.21
CA GLU A 552 -1.57 -4.10 16.60
C GLU A 552 -2.94 -3.37 16.60
N PRO A 553 -3.12 -2.34 17.47
CA PRO A 553 -4.46 -1.86 17.77
C PRO A 553 -5.12 -1.11 16.62
N PHE A 554 -4.37 -0.22 15.93
CA PHE A 554 -4.93 0.57 14.84
C PHE A 554 -5.15 -0.28 13.60
N MET A 555 -4.20 -1.15 13.24
CA MET A 555 -4.39 -2.07 12.11
C MET A 555 -5.60 -3.00 12.33
N THR A 556 -5.74 -3.55 13.53
CA THR A 556 -6.91 -4.38 13.88
C THR A 556 -8.21 -3.59 13.77
N MET A 557 -8.23 -2.35 14.27
CA MET A 557 -9.41 -1.49 14.25
C MET A 557 -9.83 -1.10 12.83
N THR A 558 -8.87 -0.80 11.95
CA THR A 558 -9.16 -0.27 10.61
C THR A 558 -9.91 -1.26 9.71
N PHE A 559 -9.72 -2.56 9.90
CA PHE A 559 -10.41 -3.61 9.13
C PHE A 559 -11.77 -4.04 9.72
N VAL A 560 -12.19 -3.48 10.86
CA VAL A 560 -13.50 -3.80 11.45
C VAL A 560 -14.65 -3.23 10.61
N SER A 561 -14.39 -2.23 9.78
CA SER A 561 -15.38 -1.60 8.89
C SER A 561 -15.38 -2.14 7.46
N LEU A 562 -14.44 -2.99 7.07
CA LEU A 562 -14.33 -3.47 5.69
C LEU A 562 -15.30 -4.62 5.40
N SER A 563 -16.40 -4.30 4.71
CA SER A 563 -17.55 -5.18 4.48
C SER A 563 -17.25 -6.41 3.61
N VAL A 564 -16.22 -6.36 2.76
CA VAL A 564 -15.82 -7.49 1.90
C VAL A 564 -15.07 -8.60 2.65
N ILE A 565 -14.59 -8.34 3.89
CA ILE A 565 -13.94 -9.35 4.73
C ILE A 565 -14.98 -10.01 5.68
N PRO A 566 -15.09 -11.37 5.74
CA PRO A 566 -16.04 -12.07 6.63
C PRO A 566 -15.72 -11.87 8.13
N LYS A 567 -16.70 -12.10 9.06
CA LYS A 567 -18.12 -12.39 8.77
C LYS A 567 -19.01 -11.18 9.07
N ILE A 568 -18.78 -10.49 10.22
CA ILE A 568 -19.59 -9.36 10.68
C ILE A 568 -18.72 -8.11 10.83
N LYS A 569 -19.19 -7.00 10.29
CA LYS A 569 -18.46 -5.72 10.26
C LYS A 569 -19.37 -4.58 10.71
N MET A 570 -18.77 -3.42 11.01
CA MET A 570 -19.53 -2.21 11.33
C MET A 570 -19.42 -1.22 10.18
N THR A 571 -20.57 -0.84 9.61
CA THR A 571 -20.68 0.28 8.65
C THR A 571 -21.31 1.49 9.33
N THR A 572 -21.38 2.63 8.65
CA THR A 572 -22.13 3.82 9.13
C THR A 572 -23.62 3.56 9.33
N HIS A 573 -24.15 2.52 8.67
CA HIS A 573 -25.56 2.10 8.76
C HIS A 573 -25.81 1.00 9.83
N GLY A 574 -24.77 0.55 10.53
CA GLY A 574 -24.84 -0.50 11.54
C GLY A 574 -24.08 -1.77 11.16
N LEU A 575 -24.40 -2.86 11.85
CA LEU A 575 -23.76 -4.15 11.65
C LEU A 575 -24.08 -4.74 10.28
N PHE A 576 -23.06 -5.11 9.53
CA PHE A 576 -23.18 -5.80 8.25
C PHE A 576 -22.74 -7.25 8.40
N SER A 577 -23.53 -8.19 7.89
CA SER A 577 -23.19 -9.61 7.82
C SER A 577 -22.88 -10.02 6.40
N SER A 578 -21.67 -10.55 6.16
CA SER A 578 -21.27 -11.07 4.86
C SER A 578 -21.99 -12.40 4.51
N GLU A 579 -22.52 -13.12 5.49
CA GLU A 579 -23.25 -14.37 5.26
C GLU A 579 -24.66 -14.09 4.68
N SER A 580 -25.36 -13.08 5.21
CA SER A 580 -26.69 -12.65 4.69
C SER A 580 -26.58 -11.56 3.63
N TRP A 581 -25.40 -10.99 3.44
CA TRP A 581 -25.11 -9.84 2.56
C TRP A 581 -26.08 -8.67 2.81
N SER A 582 -26.23 -8.31 4.09
CA SER A 582 -27.20 -7.29 4.52
C SER A 582 -26.84 -6.66 5.87
N ILE A 583 -27.42 -5.48 6.14
CA ILE A 583 -27.40 -4.87 7.47
C ILE A 583 -28.27 -5.71 8.41
N VAL A 584 -27.72 -6.07 9.57
CA VAL A 584 -28.39 -6.86 10.61
C VAL A 584 -28.60 -6.03 11.87
N PRO A 585 -29.71 -6.25 12.63
CA PRO A 585 -29.97 -5.48 13.84
C PRO A 585 -28.95 -5.81 14.93
N LEU A 586 -28.62 -4.81 15.77
CA LEU A 586 -27.76 -5.00 16.94
C LEU A 586 -28.37 -5.99 17.94
N PHE A 587 -29.67 -5.88 18.19
CA PHE A 587 -30.39 -6.75 19.11
C PHE A 587 -30.80 -8.05 18.40
N ALA A 588 -30.59 -9.17 19.08
CA ALA A 588 -30.84 -10.52 18.56
C ALA A 588 -32.01 -11.24 19.29
N ASP A 589 -32.82 -10.50 20.04
CA ASP A 589 -34.04 -10.92 20.77
C ASP A 589 -35.33 -10.62 20.01
#